data_d7a5745b18e8eb5f19e4d116216f8936
#
_entry.id   d7a5745b18e8eb5f19e4d116216f8936
#
_cell.length_a   1.000
_cell.length_b   1.000
_cell.length_c   1.000
_cell.angle_alpha   90.00
_cell.angle_beta   90.00
_cell.angle_gamma   90.00
#
_symmetry.space_group_name_H-M   'P 1'
#
loop_
_entity.id
_entity.type
_entity.pdbx_description
1 polymer ?
#
loop_
_entity_poly.entity_id
_entity_poly.type
_entity_poly.pdbx_seq_one_letter_code
_entity_poly.pdbx_strand_id
1 'polypeptide(L)'
;MNFSSVDVIWTLLGAALVYFMQAGFAMCEAGLTRAKNTGNILMKNMMDFCIGTPAFWLVGFGLMFGGSGAFIGKLDPLIRGSYQFGSLPTWCFVIFQTVFCATSATIVSGSMAERTNFKAYCLYSAMISLIVYPISGHWIWGGGWLSQLGFHDFAGSTAVHMVGGVTACIGAKILGPRIGKYDKDGKPRAILGHNLTVAALGVFILWFCWFGFNGASTTAMSTDADLMSASLVYMNTNLAAAIATCTAMIFTWVRYGKPDVSMTLNGALAGLVAITAGCDQVSPVGAFFIGLFAGILLCVSVDFFDRVVKIDDPVGAISVHGACGAMGTLCVGLFATDGGLFYGGGIHYFLVQLLGVVSVMIWVIITMTIIFKVIDKLVGLRVPADIEIEGLDYHEHGLASAYAGFNISDITATMDVNENTDLGESDYVKASDAQKNAAVKVAGEELAAANPTGMYKVSILVKLSRYDKLRKALNELGVTSMTVTQVMGCGIQKGSGEKYRGAEVDATLLPKVKVEVIGGNIPVEKVIETAKKCLYTGHIGDGKIFVYDVRHVVKVRTGEEDLAALKDVE
;
A
#
# COMPACT_ATOMS: atom_id res chain seq x y z
N MET A 1 0.24 -45.26 9.82
CA MET A 1 -0.05 -43.81 10.00
C MET A 1 -1.58 -43.68 10.06
N ASN A 2 -2.12 -43.23 11.16
CA ASN A 2 -3.55 -43.01 11.25
C ASN A 2 -3.79 -41.49 11.08
N PHE A 3 -4.13 -41.08 9.88
CA PHE A 3 -4.57 -39.71 9.63
C PHE A 3 -5.99 -39.54 10.18
N SER A 4 -6.25 -38.35 10.76
CA SER A 4 -7.59 -37.97 11.19
C SER A 4 -8.33 -37.20 10.08
N SER A 5 -9.46 -37.69 9.62
CA SER A 5 -10.26 -37.01 8.59
C SER A 5 -10.75 -35.65 9.05
N VAL A 6 -11.08 -35.50 10.33
CA VAL A 6 -11.58 -34.23 10.92
C VAL A 6 -10.44 -33.20 10.95
N ASP A 7 -9.25 -33.59 11.39
CA ASP A 7 -8.09 -32.69 11.46
C ASP A 7 -7.67 -32.23 10.05
N VAL A 8 -7.70 -33.15 9.07
CA VAL A 8 -7.39 -32.83 7.67
C VAL A 8 -8.42 -31.85 7.08
N ILE A 9 -9.72 -32.10 7.27
CA ILE A 9 -10.79 -31.19 6.79
C ILE A 9 -10.63 -29.83 7.45
N TRP A 10 -10.42 -29.79 8.78
CA TRP A 10 -10.23 -28.55 9.54
C TRP A 10 -9.06 -27.72 9.02
N THR A 11 -7.90 -28.34 8.85
CA THR A 11 -6.68 -27.67 8.38
C THR A 11 -6.81 -27.21 6.92
N LEU A 12 -7.41 -28.02 6.03
CA LEU A 12 -7.63 -27.62 4.64
C LEU A 12 -8.65 -26.48 4.52
N LEU A 13 -9.72 -26.49 5.32
CA LEU A 13 -10.66 -25.37 5.39
C LEU A 13 -9.95 -24.09 5.87
N GLY A 14 -9.10 -24.20 6.91
CA GLY A 14 -8.27 -23.09 7.36
C GLY A 14 -7.34 -22.59 6.27
N ALA A 15 -6.66 -23.47 5.54
CA ALA A 15 -5.80 -23.08 4.41
C ALA A 15 -6.59 -22.31 3.34
N ALA A 16 -7.82 -22.75 3.02
CA ALA A 16 -8.69 -22.08 2.06
C ALA A 16 -9.12 -20.68 2.54
N LEU A 17 -9.45 -20.52 3.84
CA LEU A 17 -9.77 -19.23 4.44
C LEU A 17 -8.55 -18.30 4.43
N VAL A 18 -7.37 -18.78 4.81
CA VAL A 18 -6.14 -17.97 4.79
C VAL A 18 -5.75 -17.58 3.35
N TYR A 19 -5.92 -18.47 2.37
CA TYR A 19 -5.80 -18.10 0.95
C TYR A 19 -6.74 -16.94 0.59
N PHE A 20 -7.99 -17.00 1.04
CA PHE A 20 -8.98 -15.96 0.72
C PHE A 20 -8.66 -14.61 1.39
N MET A 21 -7.76 -14.57 2.39
CA MET A 21 -7.20 -13.31 2.91
C MET A 21 -6.50 -12.48 1.83
N GLN A 22 -5.99 -13.08 0.75
CA GLN A 22 -5.43 -12.34 -0.38
C GLN A 22 -6.45 -11.40 -1.01
N ALA A 23 -7.71 -11.82 -1.13
CA ALA A 23 -8.80 -10.94 -1.59
C ALA A 23 -9.07 -9.83 -0.57
N GLY A 24 -9.01 -10.14 0.72
CA GLY A 24 -9.16 -9.14 1.79
C GLY A 24 -8.07 -8.07 1.77
N PHE A 25 -6.80 -8.48 1.67
CA PHE A 25 -5.67 -7.54 1.51
C PHE A 25 -5.80 -6.70 0.24
N ALA A 26 -6.09 -7.34 -0.90
CA ALA A 26 -6.25 -6.64 -2.17
C ALA A 26 -7.33 -5.54 -2.10
N MET A 27 -8.48 -5.82 -1.49
CA MET A 27 -9.57 -4.85 -1.31
C MET A 27 -9.19 -3.76 -0.31
N CYS A 28 -8.60 -4.12 0.83
CA CYS A 28 -8.17 -3.16 1.85
C CYS A 28 -7.14 -2.18 1.28
N GLU A 29 -6.09 -2.70 0.64
CA GLU A 29 -5.03 -1.89 0.04
C GLU A 29 -5.56 -1.03 -1.12
N ALA A 30 -6.36 -1.60 -2.03
CA ALA A 30 -6.94 -0.87 -3.15
C ALA A 30 -7.79 0.30 -2.65
N GLY A 31 -8.63 0.08 -1.65
CA GLY A 31 -9.51 1.11 -1.11
C GLY A 31 -8.78 2.24 -0.38
N LEU A 32 -7.66 1.93 0.29
CA LEU A 32 -6.83 2.90 1.04
C LEU A 32 -5.78 3.61 0.19
N THR A 33 -5.62 3.24 -1.07
CA THR A 33 -4.69 3.87 -2.03
C THR A 33 -5.44 4.65 -3.10
N ARG A 34 -4.71 5.37 -3.96
CA ARG A 34 -5.32 6.15 -5.04
C ARG A 34 -5.72 5.27 -6.21
N ALA A 35 -6.87 5.58 -6.82
CA ALA A 35 -7.51 4.80 -7.86
C ALA A 35 -6.65 4.49 -9.09
N LYS A 36 -5.72 5.37 -9.43
CA LYS A 36 -4.78 5.22 -10.56
C LYS A 36 -3.74 4.10 -10.38
N ASN A 37 -3.76 3.44 -9.21
CA ASN A 37 -2.86 2.34 -8.88
C ASN A 37 -3.62 1.05 -8.52
N THR A 38 -4.94 1.01 -8.69
CA THR A 38 -5.78 -0.12 -8.25
C THR A 38 -5.42 -1.41 -8.99
N GLY A 39 -5.23 -1.37 -10.30
CA GLY A 39 -4.81 -2.53 -11.10
C GLY A 39 -3.45 -3.07 -10.67
N ASN A 40 -2.50 -2.17 -10.39
CA ASN A 40 -1.19 -2.54 -9.86
C ASN A 40 -1.29 -3.21 -8.49
N ILE A 41 -2.15 -2.71 -7.60
CA ILE A 41 -2.40 -3.32 -6.27
C ILE A 41 -2.97 -4.73 -6.42
N LEU A 42 -3.99 -4.92 -7.26
CA LEU A 42 -4.60 -6.23 -7.50
C LEU A 42 -3.58 -7.23 -8.05
N MET A 43 -2.76 -6.78 -9.02
CA MET A 43 -1.70 -7.60 -9.62
C MET A 43 -0.65 -8.00 -8.58
N LYS A 44 -0.21 -7.08 -7.72
CA LYS A 44 0.75 -7.37 -6.65
C LYS A 44 0.24 -8.42 -5.68
N ASN A 45 -0.98 -8.25 -5.16
CA ASN A 45 -1.58 -9.19 -4.23
C ASN A 45 -1.78 -10.59 -4.84
N MET A 46 -2.14 -10.68 -6.13
CA MET A 46 -2.20 -11.97 -6.83
C MET A 46 -0.82 -12.60 -6.96
N MET A 47 0.19 -11.80 -7.31
CA MET A 47 1.54 -12.31 -7.55
C MET A 47 2.27 -12.72 -6.28
N ASP A 48 1.95 -12.16 -5.12
CA ASP A 48 2.52 -12.64 -3.84
C ASP A 48 2.24 -14.13 -3.63
N PHE A 49 1.00 -14.51 -3.82
CA PHE A 49 0.63 -15.92 -3.69
C PHE A 49 1.21 -16.77 -4.81
N CYS A 50 1.12 -16.29 -6.07
CA CYS A 50 1.59 -17.04 -7.23
C CYS A 50 3.11 -17.23 -7.27
N ILE A 51 3.89 -16.28 -6.74
CA ILE A 51 5.36 -16.37 -6.62
C ILE A 51 5.73 -17.09 -5.33
N GLY A 52 5.07 -16.77 -4.21
CA GLY A 52 5.35 -17.35 -2.90
C GLY A 52 5.14 -18.86 -2.87
N THR A 53 4.07 -19.35 -3.51
CA THR A 53 3.76 -20.79 -3.56
C THR A 53 4.90 -21.63 -4.13
N PRO A 54 5.37 -21.42 -5.39
CA PRO A 54 6.48 -22.20 -5.93
C PRO A 54 7.81 -21.92 -5.20
N ALA A 55 8.06 -20.70 -4.74
CA ALA A 55 9.27 -20.37 -4.00
C ALA A 55 9.34 -21.15 -2.68
N PHE A 56 8.27 -21.16 -1.92
CA PHE A 56 8.19 -21.91 -0.67
C PHE A 56 8.25 -23.43 -0.89
N TRP A 57 7.57 -23.96 -1.91
CA TRP A 57 7.63 -25.37 -2.28
C TRP A 57 9.01 -25.80 -2.77
N LEU A 58 9.69 -24.97 -3.58
CA LEU A 58 11.01 -25.29 -4.13
C LEU A 58 12.10 -25.37 -3.04
N VAL A 59 12.09 -24.46 -2.09
CA VAL A 59 13.19 -24.26 -1.13
C VAL A 59 12.69 -23.95 0.27
N GLY A 60 11.75 -23.01 0.40
CA GLY A 60 11.35 -22.40 1.67
C GLY A 60 10.86 -23.42 2.70
N PHE A 61 10.02 -24.37 2.30
CA PHE A 61 9.49 -25.39 3.21
C PHE A 61 10.61 -26.25 3.83
N GLY A 62 11.58 -26.68 3.03
CA GLY A 62 12.73 -27.44 3.51
C GLY A 62 13.57 -26.65 4.52
N LEU A 63 13.85 -25.37 4.24
CA LEU A 63 14.56 -24.49 5.16
C LEU A 63 13.79 -24.26 6.46
N MET A 64 12.46 -24.29 6.43
CA MET A 64 11.62 -24.06 7.60
C MET A 64 11.41 -25.34 8.43
N PHE A 65 11.08 -26.45 7.80
CA PHE A 65 10.65 -27.70 8.47
C PHE A 65 11.58 -28.89 8.22
N GLY A 66 12.69 -28.72 7.53
CA GLY A 66 13.62 -29.77 7.12
C GLY A 66 14.55 -30.26 8.23
N GLY A 67 14.04 -30.62 9.39
CA GLY A 67 14.83 -31.24 10.47
C GLY A 67 15.20 -30.30 11.63
N SER A 68 16.05 -30.74 12.54
CA SER A 68 16.29 -30.17 13.86
C SER A 68 17.52 -29.24 13.97
N GLY A 69 17.91 -28.54 12.92
CA GLY A 69 18.97 -27.52 12.98
C GLY A 69 18.56 -26.38 13.93
N ALA A 70 19.50 -25.79 14.66
CA ALA A 70 19.17 -24.70 15.59
C ALA A 70 18.72 -23.42 14.84
N PHE A 71 19.35 -23.09 13.71
CA PHE A 71 19.16 -21.83 13.00
C PHE A 71 18.50 -21.98 11.64
N ILE A 72 18.59 -23.14 11.02
CA ILE A 72 18.07 -23.39 9.69
C ILE A 72 17.76 -24.88 9.53
N GLY A 73 16.66 -25.21 8.89
CA GLY A 73 16.33 -26.56 8.51
C GLY A 73 17.21 -27.07 7.36
N LYS A 74 17.12 -28.36 7.09
CA LYS A 74 17.83 -28.96 5.95
C LYS A 74 17.22 -28.52 4.64
N LEU A 75 18.06 -28.20 3.68
CA LEU A 75 17.62 -27.93 2.32
C LEU A 75 16.99 -29.22 1.74
N ASP A 76 15.69 -29.18 1.48
CA ASP A 76 14.94 -30.26 0.84
C ASP A 76 14.14 -29.72 -0.35
N PRO A 77 14.81 -29.53 -1.51
CA PRO A 77 14.14 -29.02 -2.70
C PRO A 77 13.02 -29.92 -3.15
N LEU A 78 11.86 -29.28 -3.47
CA LEU A 78 10.66 -29.98 -3.94
C LEU A 78 9.99 -30.87 -2.89
N ILE A 79 10.35 -30.76 -1.62
CA ILE A 79 9.75 -31.52 -0.50
C ILE A 79 9.79 -33.02 -0.77
N ARG A 80 11.00 -33.58 -0.94
CA ARG A 80 11.21 -35.01 -1.23
C ARG A 80 11.33 -35.86 0.03
N GLY A 81 11.55 -35.21 1.18
CA GLY A 81 11.61 -35.87 2.47
C GLY A 81 10.26 -36.39 2.93
N SER A 82 10.28 -37.27 3.90
CA SER A 82 9.07 -37.72 4.61
C SER A 82 8.86 -36.85 5.83
N TYR A 83 7.75 -36.14 5.86
CA TYR A 83 7.36 -35.25 6.95
C TYR A 83 6.09 -35.79 7.63
N GLN A 84 6.07 -35.74 8.96
CA GLN A 84 4.89 -36.11 9.73
C GLN A 84 4.56 -34.96 10.69
N PHE A 85 3.36 -34.45 10.59
CA PHE A 85 2.85 -33.35 11.41
C PHE A 85 1.57 -33.81 12.13
N GLY A 86 1.75 -34.40 13.31
CA GLY A 86 0.62 -34.94 14.06
C GLY A 86 -0.17 -35.97 13.25
N SER A 87 -1.49 -35.74 13.12
CA SER A 87 -2.44 -36.57 12.35
C SER A 87 -2.63 -36.09 10.90
N LEU A 88 -1.80 -35.15 10.41
CA LEU A 88 -1.95 -34.56 9.07
C LEU A 88 -1.05 -35.23 8.03
N PRO A 89 -1.54 -35.46 6.79
CA PRO A 89 -0.69 -35.77 5.65
C PRO A 89 0.24 -34.61 5.31
N THR A 90 1.43 -34.91 4.78
CA THR A 90 2.44 -33.90 4.41
C THR A 90 1.86 -32.74 3.61
N TRP A 91 1.12 -33.04 2.53
CA TRP A 91 0.61 -32.00 1.64
C TRP A 91 -0.48 -31.12 2.25
N CYS A 92 -1.24 -31.64 3.23
CA CYS A 92 -2.19 -30.85 4.02
C CYS A 92 -1.46 -29.77 4.82
N PHE A 93 -0.36 -30.13 5.50
CA PHE A 93 0.45 -29.20 6.26
C PHE A 93 1.22 -28.24 5.34
N VAL A 94 1.75 -28.72 4.22
CA VAL A 94 2.47 -27.89 3.23
C VAL A 94 1.59 -26.75 2.71
N ILE A 95 0.37 -27.06 2.26
CA ILE A 95 -0.51 -25.99 1.74
C ILE A 95 -0.91 -25.01 2.85
N PHE A 96 -1.16 -25.50 4.06
CA PHE A 96 -1.46 -24.66 5.21
C PHE A 96 -0.30 -23.69 5.52
N GLN A 97 0.95 -24.16 5.55
CA GLN A 97 2.11 -23.31 5.77
C GLN A 97 2.43 -22.38 4.59
N THR A 98 2.09 -22.80 3.36
CA THR A 98 2.28 -21.98 2.15
C THR A 98 1.45 -20.69 2.21
N VAL A 99 0.20 -20.76 2.64
CA VAL A 99 -0.67 -19.58 2.71
C VAL A 99 -0.22 -18.59 3.79
N PHE A 100 0.43 -19.05 4.87
CA PHE A 100 1.05 -18.19 5.87
C PHE A 100 2.32 -17.50 5.33
N CYS A 101 3.15 -18.23 4.59
CA CYS A 101 4.31 -17.66 3.91
C CYS A 101 3.91 -16.52 2.97
N ALA A 102 2.91 -16.75 2.12
CA ALA A 102 2.41 -15.73 1.19
C ALA A 102 1.90 -14.49 1.93
N THR A 103 1.20 -14.65 3.05
CA THR A 103 0.70 -13.54 3.87
C THR A 103 1.82 -12.62 4.35
N SER A 104 2.98 -13.16 4.74
CA SER A 104 4.11 -12.34 5.19
C SER A 104 4.67 -11.42 4.10
N ALA A 105 4.62 -11.84 2.82
CA ALA A 105 5.03 -11.04 1.68
C ALA A 105 3.96 -9.99 1.31
N THR A 106 2.68 -10.38 1.37
CA THR A 106 1.54 -9.50 1.04
C THR A 106 1.49 -8.26 1.93
N ILE A 107 1.77 -8.39 3.22
CA ILE A 107 1.81 -7.26 4.18
C ILE A 107 2.70 -6.11 3.69
N VAL A 108 3.77 -6.40 2.98
CA VAL A 108 4.72 -5.40 2.48
C VAL A 108 4.13 -4.56 1.35
N SER A 109 3.22 -5.13 0.56
CA SER A 109 2.60 -4.50 -0.61
C SER A 109 2.02 -3.13 -0.30
N GLY A 110 1.23 -3.03 0.77
CA GLY A 110 0.48 -1.82 1.10
C GLY A 110 1.35 -0.63 1.49
N SER A 111 2.40 -0.85 2.30
CA SER A 111 3.28 0.25 2.74
C SER A 111 4.15 0.81 1.62
N MET A 112 4.47 0.01 0.61
CA MET A 112 5.26 0.39 -0.55
C MET A 112 4.40 0.77 -1.77
N ALA A 113 3.09 0.83 -1.61
CA ALA A 113 2.14 1.08 -2.68
C ALA A 113 2.36 2.44 -3.37
N GLU A 114 1.88 2.53 -4.62
CA GLU A 114 1.82 3.71 -5.48
C GLU A 114 3.14 4.19 -6.08
N ARG A 115 4.30 3.64 -5.66
CA ARG A 115 5.62 4.11 -6.11
C ARG A 115 6.67 3.02 -6.34
N THR A 116 6.32 1.76 -6.08
CA THR A 116 7.24 0.62 -6.24
C THR A 116 7.19 0.07 -7.65
N ASN A 117 8.36 -0.16 -8.25
CA ASN A 117 8.51 -0.86 -9.52
C ASN A 117 8.00 -2.32 -9.39
N PHE A 118 7.15 -2.76 -10.30
CA PHE A 118 6.51 -4.08 -10.25
C PHE A 118 7.51 -5.24 -10.33
N LYS A 119 8.59 -5.10 -11.12
CA LYS A 119 9.65 -6.11 -11.19
C LYS A 119 10.38 -6.26 -9.85
N ALA A 120 10.68 -5.13 -9.19
CA ALA A 120 11.29 -5.13 -7.87
C ALA A 120 10.37 -5.80 -6.83
N TYR A 121 9.06 -5.55 -6.94
CA TYR A 121 8.04 -6.20 -6.12
C TYR A 121 8.10 -7.72 -6.22
N CYS A 122 8.06 -8.27 -7.44
CA CYS A 122 8.13 -9.71 -7.67
C CYS A 122 9.41 -10.33 -7.09
N LEU A 123 10.54 -9.63 -7.22
CA LEU A 123 11.82 -10.12 -6.70
C LEU A 123 11.86 -10.17 -5.18
N TYR A 124 11.43 -9.12 -4.47
CA TYR A 124 11.49 -9.16 -3.02
C TYR A 124 10.43 -10.11 -2.42
N SER A 125 9.25 -10.26 -3.03
CA SER A 125 8.25 -11.24 -2.63
C SER A 125 8.82 -12.67 -2.73
N ALA A 126 9.53 -12.99 -3.82
CA ALA A 126 10.24 -14.25 -3.96
C ALA A 126 11.28 -14.45 -2.85
N MET A 127 12.10 -13.44 -2.55
CA MET A 127 13.16 -13.53 -1.53
C MET A 127 12.61 -13.69 -0.11
N ILE A 128 11.48 -13.05 0.21
CA ILE A 128 10.79 -13.26 1.49
C ILE A 128 10.38 -14.72 1.60
N SER A 129 9.76 -15.28 0.58
CA SER A 129 9.21 -16.65 0.57
C SER A 129 10.29 -17.73 0.50
N LEU A 130 11.44 -17.44 -0.14
CA LEU A 130 12.56 -18.38 -0.25
C LEU A 130 13.43 -18.45 1.00
N ILE A 131 13.71 -17.31 1.66
CA ILE A 131 14.80 -17.19 2.63
C ILE A 131 14.33 -16.53 3.94
N VAL A 132 13.76 -15.32 3.87
CA VAL A 132 13.58 -14.48 5.07
C VAL A 132 12.57 -15.10 6.02
N TYR A 133 11.37 -15.37 5.52
CA TYR A 133 10.29 -16.00 6.27
C TYR A 133 10.63 -17.44 6.69
N PRO A 134 11.13 -18.33 5.81
CA PRO A 134 11.44 -19.71 6.21
C PRO A 134 12.46 -19.83 7.32
N ILE A 135 13.51 -19.01 7.33
CA ILE A 135 14.57 -19.10 8.35
C ILE A 135 14.04 -18.60 9.69
N SER A 136 13.37 -17.45 9.77
CA SER A 136 12.76 -17.00 11.01
C SER A 136 11.63 -17.92 11.48
N GLY A 137 10.85 -18.47 10.56
CA GLY A 137 9.83 -19.46 10.84
C GLY A 137 10.39 -20.78 11.37
N HIS A 138 11.58 -21.19 10.91
CA HIS A 138 12.28 -22.34 11.47
C HIS A 138 12.61 -22.13 12.94
N TRP A 139 13.08 -20.94 13.33
CA TRP A 139 13.37 -20.63 14.73
C TRP A 139 12.16 -20.79 15.63
N ILE A 140 10.96 -20.48 15.14
CA ILE A 140 9.70 -20.43 15.89
C ILE A 140 8.94 -21.76 15.81
N TRP A 141 8.70 -22.27 14.60
CA TRP A 141 7.81 -23.41 14.33
C TRP A 141 8.53 -24.64 13.80
N GLY A 142 9.73 -24.47 13.24
CA GLY A 142 10.52 -25.57 12.65
C GLY A 142 11.38 -26.36 13.66
N GLY A 143 11.21 -26.12 14.96
CA GLY A 143 12.01 -26.74 16.01
C GLY A 143 13.39 -26.09 16.23
N GLY A 144 13.58 -24.85 15.72
CA GLY A 144 14.80 -24.10 15.90
C GLY A 144 15.00 -23.57 17.31
N TRP A 145 16.05 -22.78 17.51
CA TRP A 145 16.54 -22.37 18.82
C TRP A 145 15.52 -21.56 19.68
N LEU A 146 14.66 -20.75 19.08
CA LEU A 146 13.62 -20.03 19.82
C LEU A 146 12.55 -20.99 20.37
N SER A 147 12.11 -21.93 19.54
CA SER A 147 11.19 -22.98 19.96
C SER A 147 11.77 -23.80 21.13
N GLN A 148 13.06 -24.13 21.07
CA GLN A 148 13.76 -24.87 22.14
C GLN A 148 13.90 -24.07 23.44
N LEU A 149 13.88 -22.73 23.37
CA LEU A 149 13.86 -21.83 24.54
C LEU A 149 12.46 -21.62 25.13
N GLY A 150 11.41 -22.15 24.48
CA GLY A 150 10.04 -21.96 24.92
C GLY A 150 9.39 -20.66 24.39
N PHE A 151 9.94 -20.08 23.33
CA PHE A 151 9.27 -18.97 22.63
C PHE A 151 7.95 -19.45 22.04
N HIS A 152 6.88 -18.72 22.28
CA HIS A 152 5.54 -19.05 21.82
C HIS A 152 4.99 -17.98 20.89
N ASP A 153 4.58 -18.41 19.72
CA ASP A 153 3.83 -17.61 18.75
C ASP A 153 2.88 -18.57 18.03
N PHE A 154 1.62 -18.62 18.51
CA PHE A 154 0.68 -19.66 18.12
C PHE A 154 0.38 -19.64 16.61
N ALA A 155 -0.03 -18.51 16.09
CA ALA A 155 -0.42 -18.39 14.68
C ALA A 155 0.35 -17.30 13.91
N GLY A 156 1.31 -16.57 14.52
CA GLY A 156 2.26 -15.76 13.75
C GLY A 156 2.21 -14.25 13.94
N SER A 157 1.91 -13.72 15.14
CA SER A 157 2.10 -12.28 15.39
C SER A 157 3.53 -11.83 15.07
N THR A 158 4.54 -12.65 15.44
CA THR A 158 5.95 -12.43 15.09
C THR A 158 6.31 -13.09 13.77
N ALA A 159 6.01 -14.41 13.63
CA ALA A 159 6.47 -15.22 12.50
C ALA A 159 5.97 -14.71 11.14
N VAL A 160 4.76 -14.17 11.08
CA VAL A 160 4.13 -13.67 9.86
C VAL A 160 4.03 -12.15 9.87
N HIS A 161 3.30 -11.60 10.86
CA HIS A 161 2.92 -10.19 10.83
C HIS A 161 4.09 -9.26 11.13
N MET A 162 4.89 -9.52 12.16
CA MET A 162 6.05 -8.67 12.45
C MET A 162 7.11 -8.80 11.35
N VAL A 163 7.34 -9.98 10.78
CA VAL A 163 8.24 -10.16 9.64
C VAL A 163 7.80 -9.28 8.47
N GLY A 164 6.51 -9.34 8.09
CA GLY A 164 5.94 -8.48 7.05
C GLY A 164 6.01 -7.00 7.40
N GLY A 165 5.60 -6.61 8.61
CA GLY A 165 5.54 -5.22 9.07
C GLY A 165 6.91 -4.54 9.20
N VAL A 166 7.94 -5.26 9.68
CA VAL A 166 9.32 -4.76 9.72
C VAL A 166 9.90 -4.64 8.32
N THR A 167 9.64 -5.62 7.45
CA THR A 167 10.00 -5.55 6.02
C THR A 167 9.37 -4.33 5.36
N ALA A 168 8.08 -4.10 5.62
CA ALA A 168 7.33 -2.93 5.14
C ALA A 168 7.98 -1.61 5.59
N CYS A 169 8.40 -1.52 6.86
CA CYS A 169 9.10 -0.35 7.40
C CYS A 169 10.42 -0.08 6.69
N ILE A 170 11.24 -1.10 6.49
CA ILE A 170 12.54 -0.98 5.81
C ILE A 170 12.33 -0.60 4.35
N GLY A 171 11.42 -1.29 3.66
CA GLY A 171 11.10 -1.03 2.26
C GLY A 171 10.58 0.39 2.04
N ALA A 172 9.59 0.83 2.83
CA ALA A 172 9.04 2.18 2.75
C ALA A 172 10.09 3.27 3.04
N LYS A 173 11.01 3.01 3.98
CA LYS A 173 12.12 3.93 4.30
C LYS A 173 13.13 4.06 3.16
N ILE A 174 13.55 2.95 2.55
CA ILE A 174 14.50 2.95 1.43
C ILE A 174 13.87 3.56 0.18
N LEU A 175 12.61 3.23 -0.09
CA LEU A 175 11.85 3.72 -1.22
C LEU A 175 11.58 5.23 -1.14
N GLY A 176 11.45 5.75 0.07
CA GLY A 176 11.06 7.13 0.35
C GLY A 176 9.54 7.37 0.28
N PRO A 177 9.08 8.57 0.70
CA PRO A 177 7.67 8.91 0.71
C PRO A 177 7.11 9.14 -0.70
N ARG A 178 5.78 8.99 -0.85
CA ARG A 178 5.06 9.38 -2.08
C ARG A 178 5.26 10.87 -2.35
N ILE A 179 5.27 11.22 -3.62
CA ILE A 179 5.32 12.62 -4.04
C ILE A 179 4.16 13.40 -3.42
N GLY A 180 4.45 14.53 -2.77
CA GLY A 180 3.46 15.36 -2.09
C GLY A 180 3.09 14.93 -0.66
N LYS A 181 3.65 13.85 -0.13
CA LYS A 181 3.35 13.37 1.24
C LYS A 181 3.78 14.35 2.33
N TYR A 182 4.89 15.02 2.16
CA TYR A 182 5.40 16.00 3.13
C TYR A 182 5.53 17.37 2.47
N ASP A 183 5.20 18.43 3.22
CA ASP A 183 5.44 19.82 2.80
C ASP A 183 6.92 20.22 2.96
N LYS A 184 7.24 21.49 2.64
CA LYS A 184 8.60 22.05 2.72
C LYS A 184 9.18 22.00 4.15
N ASP A 185 8.32 22.05 5.16
CA ASP A 185 8.69 21.99 6.57
C ASP A 185 8.77 20.55 7.09
N GLY A 186 8.48 19.57 6.24
CA GLY A 186 8.43 18.14 6.56
C GLY A 186 7.20 17.74 7.37
N LYS A 187 6.12 18.52 7.31
CA LYS A 187 4.85 18.20 7.93
C LYS A 187 4.06 17.26 7.01
N PRO A 188 3.49 16.17 7.53
CA PRO A 188 2.75 15.22 6.71
C PRO A 188 1.44 15.81 6.19
N ARG A 189 1.12 15.46 4.95
CA ARG A 189 -0.15 15.75 4.29
C ARG A 189 -0.96 14.48 4.11
N ALA A 190 -2.28 14.60 4.17
CA ALA A 190 -3.16 13.49 3.95
C ALA A 190 -3.24 13.16 2.45
N ILE A 191 -2.87 11.92 2.08
CA ILE A 191 -3.15 11.35 0.76
C ILE A 191 -4.25 10.32 0.97
N LEU A 192 -5.48 10.68 0.59
CA LEU A 192 -6.66 9.88 0.87
C LEU A 192 -6.74 8.65 -0.04
N GLY A 193 -7.23 7.53 0.51
CA GLY A 193 -7.68 6.39 -0.27
C GLY A 193 -8.92 6.75 -1.09
N HIS A 194 -9.07 6.11 -2.23
CA HIS A 194 -10.15 6.47 -3.16
C HIS A 194 -11.50 5.81 -2.84
N ASN A 195 -11.52 4.72 -2.05
CA ASN A 195 -12.75 3.96 -1.81
C ASN A 195 -12.77 3.25 -0.45
N LEU A 196 -13.25 3.94 0.58
CA LEU A 196 -13.37 3.36 1.92
C LEU A 196 -14.37 2.19 2.01
N THR A 197 -15.36 2.11 1.11
CA THR A 197 -16.30 0.98 1.07
C THR A 197 -15.58 -0.31 0.67
N VAL A 198 -14.71 -0.24 -0.34
CA VAL A 198 -13.88 -1.38 -0.75
C VAL A 198 -12.87 -1.73 0.34
N ALA A 199 -12.26 -0.74 1.00
CA ALA A 199 -11.37 -0.98 2.14
C ALA A 199 -12.09 -1.70 3.28
N ALA A 200 -13.30 -1.26 3.64
CA ALA A 200 -14.12 -1.90 4.66
C ALA A 200 -14.47 -3.35 4.29
N LEU A 201 -14.85 -3.61 3.04
CA LEU A 201 -15.09 -4.98 2.57
C LEU A 201 -13.83 -5.85 2.76
N GLY A 202 -12.66 -5.32 2.43
CA GLY A 202 -11.38 -5.99 2.67
C GLY A 202 -11.17 -6.36 4.15
N VAL A 203 -11.44 -5.43 5.06
CA VAL A 203 -11.32 -5.68 6.50
C VAL A 203 -12.30 -6.73 6.99
N PHE A 204 -13.56 -6.74 6.52
CA PHE A 204 -14.53 -7.80 6.87
C PHE A 204 -14.09 -9.17 6.37
N ILE A 205 -13.56 -9.26 5.14
CA ILE A 205 -13.01 -10.51 4.59
C ILE A 205 -11.82 -10.97 5.45
N LEU A 206 -10.89 -10.09 5.79
CA LEU A 206 -9.74 -10.40 6.63
C LEU A 206 -10.17 -10.90 8.01
N TRP A 207 -11.12 -10.24 8.65
CA TRP A 207 -11.63 -10.67 9.97
C TRP A 207 -12.28 -12.06 9.87
N PHE A 208 -13.15 -12.28 8.90
CA PHE A 208 -13.77 -13.58 8.68
C PHE A 208 -12.73 -14.68 8.46
N CYS A 209 -11.76 -14.43 7.60
CA CYS A 209 -10.69 -15.38 7.31
C CYS A 209 -9.73 -15.62 8.51
N TRP A 210 -9.67 -14.67 9.45
CA TRP A 210 -8.83 -14.81 10.63
C TRP A 210 -9.31 -15.91 11.59
N PHE A 211 -10.57 -16.28 11.53
CA PHE A 211 -11.06 -17.48 12.18
C PHE A 211 -10.38 -18.75 11.65
N GLY A 212 -10.09 -18.79 10.36
CA GLY A 212 -9.26 -19.85 9.77
C GLY A 212 -7.78 -19.69 10.11
N PHE A 213 -7.26 -18.45 10.07
CA PHE A 213 -5.86 -18.16 10.38
C PHE A 213 -5.48 -18.60 11.80
N ASN A 214 -6.19 -18.14 12.81
CA ASN A 214 -5.95 -18.52 14.20
C ASN A 214 -6.58 -19.88 14.55
N GLY A 215 -7.85 -20.08 14.19
CA GLY A 215 -8.56 -21.29 14.60
C GLY A 215 -7.95 -22.57 14.05
N ALA A 216 -7.67 -22.62 12.74
CA ALA A 216 -7.08 -23.80 12.12
C ALA A 216 -5.60 -24.00 12.47
N SER A 217 -4.93 -23.03 13.13
CA SER A 217 -3.58 -23.22 13.68
C SER A 217 -3.51 -24.22 14.83
N THR A 218 -4.65 -24.65 15.39
CA THR A 218 -4.72 -25.85 16.23
C THR A 218 -4.28 -27.10 15.49
N THR A 219 -4.44 -27.14 14.16
CA THR A 219 -4.13 -28.30 13.29
C THR A 219 -4.80 -29.62 13.71
N ALA A 220 -5.68 -29.58 14.69
CA ALA A 220 -6.39 -30.70 15.27
C ALA A 220 -7.79 -30.29 15.77
N MET A 221 -8.76 -31.18 15.63
CA MET A 221 -10.16 -31.06 16.09
C MET A 221 -10.75 -32.42 16.50
N SER A 222 -9.89 -33.40 16.81
CA SER A 222 -10.32 -34.79 17.05
C SER A 222 -10.60 -35.10 18.52
N THR A 223 -10.11 -34.31 19.46
CA THR A 223 -10.27 -34.54 20.90
C THR A 223 -11.03 -33.42 21.57
N ASP A 224 -11.59 -33.67 22.75
CA ASP A 224 -12.27 -32.63 23.56
C ASP A 224 -11.33 -31.45 23.87
N ALA A 225 -10.04 -31.71 24.09
CA ALA A 225 -9.04 -30.67 24.31
C ALA A 225 -8.87 -29.78 23.07
N ASP A 226 -8.83 -30.36 21.88
CA ASP A 226 -8.74 -29.61 20.60
C ASP A 226 -9.98 -28.74 20.41
N LEU A 227 -11.18 -29.29 20.69
CA LEU A 227 -12.45 -28.57 20.59
C LEU A 227 -12.52 -27.38 21.54
N MET A 228 -12.06 -27.56 22.79
CA MET A 228 -11.97 -26.50 23.79
C MET A 228 -10.97 -25.42 23.35
N SER A 229 -9.78 -25.82 22.90
CA SER A 229 -8.74 -24.90 22.42
C SER A 229 -9.23 -24.08 21.23
N ALA A 230 -9.75 -24.71 20.20
CA ALA A 230 -10.27 -24.02 19.02
C ALA A 230 -11.39 -23.03 19.37
N SER A 231 -12.31 -23.42 20.28
CA SER A 231 -13.40 -22.56 20.73
C SER A 231 -12.87 -21.31 21.46
N LEU A 232 -11.87 -21.48 22.32
CA LEU A 232 -11.20 -20.37 23.02
C LEU A 232 -10.47 -19.45 22.03
N VAL A 233 -9.73 -20.02 21.06
CA VAL A 233 -9.03 -19.27 20.02
C VAL A 233 -9.99 -18.39 19.21
N TYR A 234 -11.15 -18.93 18.80
CA TYR A 234 -12.19 -18.15 18.11
C TYR A 234 -12.70 -17.00 18.95
N MET A 235 -13.02 -17.27 20.22
CA MET A 235 -13.54 -16.25 21.13
C MET A 235 -12.52 -15.15 21.37
N ASN A 236 -11.26 -15.50 21.68
CA ASN A 236 -10.19 -14.54 21.94
C ASN A 236 -9.87 -13.71 20.69
N THR A 237 -9.83 -14.33 19.52
CA THR A 237 -9.61 -13.66 18.24
C THR A 237 -10.68 -12.60 17.98
N ASN A 238 -11.96 -12.98 18.12
CA ASN A 238 -13.08 -12.07 17.90
C ASN A 238 -13.11 -10.93 18.92
N LEU A 239 -12.87 -11.25 20.20
CA LEU A 239 -12.93 -10.28 21.29
C LEU A 239 -11.84 -9.21 21.14
N ALA A 240 -10.59 -9.62 20.91
CA ALA A 240 -9.48 -8.68 20.74
C ALA A 240 -9.69 -7.74 19.53
N ALA A 241 -10.18 -8.27 18.42
CA ALA A 241 -10.51 -7.47 17.24
C ALA A 241 -11.59 -6.43 17.54
N ALA A 242 -12.70 -6.84 18.17
CA ALA A 242 -13.80 -5.96 18.49
C ALA A 242 -13.37 -4.83 19.46
N ILE A 243 -12.61 -5.18 20.51
CA ILE A 243 -12.11 -4.21 21.49
C ILE A 243 -11.13 -3.24 20.86
N ALA A 244 -10.20 -3.70 20.03
CA ALA A 244 -9.23 -2.83 19.35
C ALA A 244 -9.94 -1.87 18.38
N THR A 245 -10.98 -2.32 17.67
CA THR A 245 -11.81 -1.49 16.80
C THR A 245 -12.48 -0.37 17.60
N CYS A 246 -13.16 -0.72 18.68
CA CYS A 246 -13.81 0.26 19.57
C CYS A 246 -12.81 1.23 20.18
N THR A 247 -11.64 0.73 20.59
CA THR A 247 -10.58 1.54 21.18
C THR A 247 -10.02 2.55 20.19
N ALA A 248 -9.70 2.13 18.96
CA ALA A 248 -9.21 3.02 17.90
C ALA A 248 -10.27 4.07 17.52
N MET A 249 -11.55 3.69 17.45
CA MET A 249 -12.66 4.60 17.21
C MET A 249 -12.75 5.65 18.31
N ILE A 250 -12.77 5.24 19.58
CA ILE A 250 -12.87 6.15 20.73
C ILE A 250 -11.63 7.05 20.81
N PHE A 251 -10.43 6.50 20.62
CA PHE A 251 -9.19 7.26 20.62
C PHE A 251 -9.21 8.39 19.59
N THR A 252 -9.57 8.07 18.34
CA THR A 252 -9.65 9.08 17.27
C THR A 252 -10.77 10.09 17.52
N TRP A 253 -11.92 9.65 18.07
CA TRP A 253 -13.02 10.53 18.43
C TRP A 253 -12.61 11.56 19.48
N VAL A 254 -11.97 11.11 20.56
CA VAL A 254 -11.48 12.01 21.62
C VAL A 254 -10.40 12.96 21.09
N ARG A 255 -9.49 12.46 20.27
CA ARG A 255 -8.34 13.24 19.80
C ARG A 255 -8.68 14.23 18.69
N TYR A 256 -9.60 13.88 17.79
CA TYR A 256 -9.90 14.65 16.57
C TYR A 256 -11.33 15.24 16.56
N GLY A 257 -12.12 14.97 17.60
CA GLY A 257 -13.51 15.43 17.68
C GLY A 257 -14.52 14.63 16.85
N LYS A 258 -14.05 13.73 15.98
CA LYS A 258 -14.85 12.79 15.18
C LYS A 258 -14.11 11.46 15.04
N PRO A 259 -14.85 10.33 14.99
CA PRO A 259 -14.22 9.03 14.76
C PRO A 259 -13.68 8.94 13.33
N ASP A 260 -12.45 8.46 13.18
CA ASP A 260 -11.83 8.22 11.87
C ASP A 260 -12.16 6.81 11.38
N VAL A 261 -12.76 6.71 10.18
CA VAL A 261 -13.20 5.43 9.62
C VAL A 261 -12.01 4.55 9.27
N SER A 262 -10.96 5.09 8.66
CA SER A 262 -9.80 4.32 8.22
C SER A 262 -9.01 3.76 9.41
N MET A 263 -8.83 4.58 10.46
CA MET A 263 -8.19 4.14 11.70
C MET A 263 -9.04 3.12 12.46
N THR A 264 -10.37 3.25 12.45
CA THR A 264 -11.28 2.29 13.05
C THR A 264 -11.21 0.93 12.35
N LEU A 265 -11.16 0.92 11.02
CA LEU A 265 -10.96 -0.30 10.21
C LEU A 265 -9.60 -0.96 10.51
N ASN A 266 -8.53 -0.18 10.55
CA ASN A 266 -7.21 -0.67 10.94
C ASN A 266 -7.15 -1.15 12.40
N GLY A 267 -8.01 -0.61 13.27
CA GLY A 267 -8.18 -1.08 14.65
C GLY A 267 -8.56 -2.56 14.71
N ALA A 268 -9.47 -3.01 13.85
CA ALA A 268 -9.85 -4.41 13.75
C ALA A 268 -8.63 -5.29 13.41
N LEU A 269 -7.87 -4.89 12.39
CA LEU A 269 -6.68 -5.62 11.96
C LEU A 269 -5.59 -5.63 13.04
N ALA A 270 -5.38 -4.52 13.74
CA ALA A 270 -4.42 -4.41 14.83
C ALA A 270 -4.74 -5.38 15.98
N GLY A 271 -6.02 -5.49 16.35
CA GLY A 271 -6.49 -6.44 17.36
C GLY A 271 -6.30 -7.89 16.94
N LEU A 272 -6.63 -8.21 15.68
CA LEU A 272 -6.44 -9.53 15.09
C LEU A 272 -4.96 -9.92 15.09
N VAL A 273 -4.08 -9.04 14.64
CA VAL A 273 -2.63 -9.26 14.63
C VAL A 273 -2.08 -9.47 16.03
N ALA A 274 -2.47 -8.61 16.98
CA ALA A 274 -1.93 -8.67 18.34
C ALA A 274 -2.32 -9.95 19.09
N ILE A 275 -3.54 -10.45 18.91
CA ILE A 275 -4.00 -11.65 19.60
C ILE A 275 -3.43 -12.94 19.01
N THR A 276 -2.95 -12.90 17.77
CA THR A 276 -2.55 -14.08 16.99
C THR A 276 -1.46 -14.94 17.66
N ALA A 277 -0.53 -14.33 18.43
CA ALA A 277 0.52 -15.09 19.12
C ALA A 277 0.01 -15.86 20.34
N GLY A 278 -1.00 -15.37 21.03
CA GLY A 278 -1.40 -15.91 22.33
C GLY A 278 -2.85 -16.30 22.44
N CYS A 279 -3.60 -16.34 21.33
CA CYS A 279 -5.03 -16.62 21.36
C CYS A 279 -5.41 -17.97 21.98
N ASP A 280 -4.47 -18.93 22.02
CA ASP A 280 -4.60 -20.25 22.64
C ASP A 280 -4.24 -20.29 24.14
N GLN A 281 -3.43 -19.33 24.62
CA GLN A 281 -2.88 -19.34 25.97
C GLN A 281 -3.46 -18.28 26.89
N VAL A 282 -4.08 -17.25 26.36
CA VAL A 282 -4.66 -16.17 27.18
C VAL A 282 -6.14 -16.42 27.50
N SER A 283 -6.59 -15.93 28.65
CA SER A 283 -8.01 -15.89 28.96
C SER A 283 -8.73 -14.81 28.14
N PRO A 284 -10.08 -14.84 28.03
CA PRO A 284 -10.84 -13.74 27.42
C PRO A 284 -10.56 -12.37 28.03
N VAL A 285 -10.23 -12.32 29.33
CA VAL A 285 -9.81 -11.07 30.00
C VAL A 285 -8.45 -10.60 29.46
N GLY A 286 -7.51 -11.52 29.26
CA GLY A 286 -6.23 -11.21 28.61
C GLY A 286 -6.43 -10.70 27.17
N ALA A 287 -7.29 -11.36 26.40
CA ALA A 287 -7.64 -10.96 25.04
C ALA A 287 -8.27 -9.55 24.98
N PHE A 288 -9.12 -9.19 25.96
CA PHE A 288 -9.66 -7.85 26.10
C PHE A 288 -8.55 -6.79 26.25
N PHE A 289 -7.59 -7.01 27.16
CA PHE A 289 -6.49 -6.05 27.36
C PHE A 289 -5.54 -6.00 26.16
N ILE A 290 -5.28 -7.10 25.50
CA ILE A 290 -4.47 -7.14 24.26
C ILE A 290 -5.15 -6.29 23.18
N GLY A 291 -6.47 -6.43 22.98
CA GLY A 291 -7.23 -5.60 22.07
C GLY A 291 -7.20 -4.11 22.40
N LEU A 292 -7.36 -3.78 23.69
CA LEU A 292 -7.29 -2.40 24.19
C LEU A 292 -5.93 -1.77 23.87
N PHE A 293 -4.84 -2.47 24.18
CA PHE A 293 -3.48 -1.98 23.92
C PHE A 293 -3.19 -1.88 22.41
N ALA A 294 -3.68 -2.83 21.61
CA ALA A 294 -3.52 -2.80 20.17
C ALA A 294 -4.19 -1.58 19.53
N GLY A 295 -5.41 -1.24 19.93
CA GLY A 295 -6.14 -0.06 19.44
C GLY A 295 -5.43 1.26 19.78
N ILE A 296 -4.88 1.40 20.98
CA ILE A 296 -4.09 2.57 21.39
C ILE A 296 -2.77 2.62 20.63
N LEU A 297 -2.02 1.51 20.63
CA LEU A 297 -0.71 1.43 19.99
C LEU A 297 -0.78 1.71 18.50
N LEU A 298 -1.80 1.21 17.80
CA LEU A 298 -2.03 1.52 16.40
C LEU A 298 -2.07 3.03 16.17
N CYS A 299 -2.94 3.74 16.90
CA CYS A 299 -3.12 5.18 16.71
C CYS A 299 -1.85 5.99 17.00
N VAL A 300 -1.14 5.65 18.08
CA VAL A 300 0.11 6.30 18.47
C VAL A 300 1.24 5.97 17.48
N SER A 301 1.31 4.73 17.03
CA SER A 301 2.33 4.23 16.11
C SER A 301 2.19 4.86 14.73
N VAL A 302 0.97 4.99 14.18
CA VAL A 302 0.73 5.68 12.91
C VAL A 302 1.21 7.13 12.98
N ASP A 303 0.81 7.86 14.03
CA ASP A 303 1.28 9.24 14.25
C ASP A 303 2.82 9.31 14.38
N PHE A 304 3.43 8.34 15.07
CA PHE A 304 4.88 8.29 15.27
C PHE A 304 5.64 8.07 13.95
N PHE A 305 5.24 7.07 13.15
CA PHE A 305 5.89 6.81 11.87
C PHE A 305 5.69 7.95 10.88
N ASP A 306 4.50 8.53 10.83
CA ASP A 306 4.19 9.60 9.89
C ASP A 306 4.87 10.94 10.26
N ARG A 307 4.82 11.34 11.54
CA ARG A 307 5.28 12.68 11.98
C ARG A 307 6.73 12.71 12.46
N VAL A 308 7.18 11.64 13.15
CA VAL A 308 8.51 11.64 13.80
C VAL A 308 9.53 10.93 12.92
N VAL A 309 9.26 9.70 12.50
CA VAL A 309 10.19 8.90 11.68
C VAL A 309 10.14 9.32 10.21
N LYS A 310 9.02 9.91 9.79
CA LYS A 310 8.75 10.37 8.42
C LYS A 310 8.83 9.24 7.39
N ILE A 311 8.18 8.12 7.71
CA ILE A 311 7.98 6.99 6.80
C ILE A 311 6.53 7.02 6.31
N ASP A 312 6.34 7.11 5.01
CA ASP A 312 5.02 7.10 4.37
C ASP A 312 4.52 5.67 4.21
N ASP A 313 3.49 5.34 4.97
CA ASP A 313 2.79 4.05 4.93
C ASP A 313 1.32 4.27 4.52
N PRO A 314 0.97 4.06 3.25
CA PRO A 314 -0.37 4.35 2.73
C PRO A 314 -1.51 3.64 3.45
N VAL A 315 -1.28 2.43 3.94
CA VAL A 315 -2.33 1.58 4.51
C VAL A 315 -2.19 1.32 6.01
N GLY A 316 -1.09 1.76 6.63
CA GLY A 316 -0.82 1.55 8.05
C GLY A 316 -0.24 0.17 8.39
N ALA A 317 0.31 -0.57 7.41
CA ALA A 317 0.82 -1.93 7.60
C ALA A 317 1.94 -2.02 8.64
N ILE A 318 2.82 -1.02 8.72
CA ILE A 318 3.91 -0.98 9.70
C ILE A 318 3.35 -0.99 11.13
N SER A 319 2.35 -0.16 11.38
CA SER A 319 1.72 -0.04 12.70
C SER A 319 0.86 -1.24 13.04
N VAL A 320 0.03 -1.70 12.09
CA VAL A 320 -0.85 -2.87 12.27
C VAL A 320 -0.02 -4.14 12.47
N HIS A 321 0.91 -4.43 11.57
CA HIS A 321 1.59 -5.73 11.56
C HIS A 321 2.92 -5.70 12.31
N GLY A 322 3.72 -4.63 12.17
CA GLY A 322 5.02 -4.53 12.85
C GLY A 322 4.89 -4.24 14.33
N ALA A 323 4.28 -3.09 14.67
CA ALA A 323 4.18 -2.66 16.07
C ALA A 323 3.20 -3.52 16.88
N CYS A 324 1.97 -3.75 16.37
CA CYS A 324 0.98 -4.56 17.11
C CYS A 324 1.34 -6.05 17.11
N GLY A 325 2.03 -6.57 16.08
CA GLY A 325 2.55 -7.94 16.07
C GLY A 325 3.62 -8.17 17.15
N ALA A 326 4.58 -7.26 17.25
CA ALA A 326 5.60 -7.32 18.31
C ALA A 326 4.97 -7.23 19.70
N MET A 327 4.08 -6.25 19.92
CA MET A 327 3.39 -6.05 21.19
C MET A 327 2.55 -7.28 21.57
N GLY A 328 1.80 -7.84 20.62
CA GLY A 328 0.96 -9.02 20.87
C GLY A 328 1.76 -10.24 21.33
N THR A 329 2.92 -10.48 20.71
CA THR A 329 3.84 -11.55 21.14
C THR A 329 4.40 -11.30 22.55
N LEU A 330 4.74 -10.04 22.88
CA LEU A 330 5.16 -9.70 24.26
C LEU A 330 4.04 -9.92 25.28
N CYS A 331 2.80 -9.68 24.89
CA CYS A 331 1.62 -9.88 25.74
C CYS A 331 1.40 -11.36 26.11
N VAL A 332 1.89 -12.31 25.32
CA VAL A 332 1.89 -13.74 25.72
C VAL A 332 2.63 -13.93 27.05
N GLY A 333 3.84 -13.38 27.15
CA GLY A 333 4.62 -13.45 28.38
C GLY A 333 4.00 -12.74 29.58
N LEU A 334 3.04 -11.82 29.35
CA LEU A 334 2.31 -11.12 30.38
C LEU A 334 1.00 -11.83 30.79
N PHE A 335 0.20 -12.25 29.80
CA PHE A 335 -1.19 -12.66 29.96
C PHE A 335 -1.44 -14.17 29.76
N ALA A 336 -0.44 -14.98 29.41
CA ALA A 336 -0.63 -16.43 29.36
C ALA A 336 -1.10 -16.95 30.72
N THR A 337 -2.16 -17.77 30.72
CA THR A 337 -2.73 -18.33 31.94
C THR A 337 -1.80 -19.33 32.64
N ASP A 338 -0.91 -19.94 31.87
CA ASP A 338 0.18 -20.75 32.37
C ASP A 338 1.52 -20.05 32.06
N GLY A 339 2.31 -19.77 33.10
CA GLY A 339 3.63 -19.15 32.98
C GLY A 339 3.66 -17.63 32.74
N GLY A 340 2.53 -16.98 32.52
CA GLY A 340 2.49 -15.53 32.32
C GLY A 340 2.75 -14.73 33.61
N LEU A 341 3.37 -13.54 33.44
CA LEU A 341 3.78 -12.69 34.56
C LEU A 341 2.60 -12.35 35.50
N PHE A 342 1.44 -12.00 34.95
CA PHE A 342 0.24 -11.61 35.73
C PHE A 342 -0.48 -12.82 36.36
N TYR A 343 -0.10 -14.03 35.98
CA TYR A 343 -0.60 -15.28 36.55
C TYR A 343 0.42 -15.98 37.50
N GLY A 344 1.48 -15.24 37.87
CA GLY A 344 2.44 -15.73 38.87
C GLY A 344 3.60 -16.56 38.29
N GLY A 345 3.75 -16.68 36.96
CA GLY A 345 4.82 -17.42 36.30
C GLY A 345 6.19 -16.73 36.32
N GLY A 346 6.28 -15.51 36.86
CA GLY A 346 7.51 -14.74 36.89
C GLY A 346 7.87 -14.09 35.54
N ILE A 347 9.05 -13.45 35.51
CA ILE A 347 9.47 -12.63 34.35
C ILE A 347 10.08 -13.49 33.20
N HIS A 348 10.41 -14.74 33.44
CA HIS A 348 11.17 -15.56 32.48
C HIS A 348 10.48 -15.67 31.14
N TYR A 349 9.20 -16.00 31.12
CA TYR A 349 8.44 -16.16 29.87
C TYR A 349 8.40 -14.88 29.08
N PHE A 350 8.19 -13.73 29.73
CA PHE A 350 8.26 -12.42 29.07
C PHE A 350 9.62 -12.14 28.44
N LEU A 351 10.73 -12.51 29.13
CA LEU A 351 12.08 -12.31 28.59
C LEU A 351 12.36 -13.22 27.38
N VAL A 352 11.82 -14.44 27.36
CA VAL A 352 11.90 -15.33 26.19
C VAL A 352 11.15 -14.74 25.01
N GLN A 353 9.93 -14.22 25.23
CA GLN A 353 9.16 -13.53 24.17
C GLN A 353 9.91 -12.28 23.66
N LEU A 354 10.47 -11.49 24.56
CA LEU A 354 11.26 -10.30 24.18
C LEU A 354 12.49 -10.68 23.35
N LEU A 355 13.23 -11.71 23.77
CA LEU A 355 14.39 -12.21 23.04
C LEU A 355 14.00 -12.65 21.63
N GLY A 356 12.90 -13.38 21.47
CA GLY A 356 12.42 -13.85 20.19
C GLY A 356 12.00 -12.71 19.26
N VAL A 357 11.19 -11.77 19.76
CA VAL A 357 10.77 -10.57 19.01
C VAL A 357 11.98 -9.77 18.52
N VAL A 358 12.95 -9.49 19.41
CA VAL A 358 14.16 -8.72 19.05
C VAL A 358 15.01 -9.46 18.03
N SER A 359 15.19 -10.77 18.21
CA SER A 359 16.02 -11.58 17.32
C SER A 359 15.45 -11.69 15.91
N VAL A 360 14.15 -11.92 15.78
CA VAL A 360 13.46 -11.94 14.48
C VAL A 360 13.48 -10.55 13.84
N MET A 361 13.27 -9.50 14.62
CA MET A 361 13.34 -8.12 14.12
C MET A 361 14.72 -7.80 13.54
N ILE A 362 15.80 -8.14 14.25
CA ILE A 362 17.19 -7.94 13.79
C ILE A 362 17.45 -8.74 12.51
N TRP A 363 17.02 -10.01 12.46
CA TRP A 363 17.13 -10.86 11.28
C TRP A 363 16.48 -10.19 10.05
N VAL A 364 15.25 -9.74 10.19
CA VAL A 364 14.50 -9.09 9.10
C VAL A 364 15.16 -7.78 8.70
N ILE A 365 15.59 -6.95 9.66
CA ILE A 365 16.27 -5.67 9.36
C ILE A 365 17.52 -5.90 8.52
N ILE A 366 18.38 -6.84 8.91
CA ILE A 366 19.63 -7.09 8.20
C ILE A 366 19.36 -7.66 6.80
N THR A 367 18.59 -8.74 6.73
CA THR A 367 18.36 -9.45 5.47
C THR A 367 17.58 -8.62 4.47
N MET A 368 16.50 -7.97 4.88
CA MET A 368 15.70 -7.16 3.97
C MET A 368 16.39 -5.86 3.55
N THR A 369 17.22 -5.26 4.41
CA THR A 369 18.04 -4.11 3.99
C THR A 369 19.01 -4.50 2.87
N ILE A 370 19.65 -5.67 2.97
CA ILE A 370 20.54 -6.18 1.92
C ILE A 370 19.74 -6.47 0.65
N ILE A 371 18.63 -7.20 0.75
CA ILE A 371 17.78 -7.59 -0.38
C ILE A 371 17.27 -6.34 -1.11
N PHE A 372 16.67 -5.38 -0.42
CA PHE A 372 16.17 -4.16 -1.06
C PHE A 372 17.26 -3.35 -1.75
N LYS A 373 18.44 -3.19 -1.13
CA LYS A 373 19.57 -2.48 -1.75
C LYS A 373 20.10 -3.21 -2.99
N VAL A 374 20.14 -4.55 -2.97
CA VAL A 374 20.55 -5.34 -4.15
C VAL A 374 19.53 -5.20 -5.27
N ILE A 375 18.24 -5.31 -4.96
CA ILE A 375 17.16 -5.14 -5.95
C ILE A 375 17.17 -3.73 -6.52
N ASP A 376 17.34 -2.71 -5.68
CA ASP A 376 17.41 -1.32 -6.12
C ASP A 376 18.56 -1.10 -7.11
N LYS A 377 19.72 -1.69 -6.84
CA LYS A 377 20.88 -1.63 -7.75
C LYS A 377 20.66 -2.38 -9.08
N LEU A 378 19.89 -3.48 -9.07
CA LEU A 378 19.71 -4.35 -10.25
C LEU A 378 18.61 -3.86 -11.19
N VAL A 379 17.46 -3.46 -10.63
CA VAL A 379 16.24 -3.15 -11.40
C VAL A 379 15.60 -1.82 -11.04
N GLY A 380 16.11 -1.13 -10.02
CA GLY A 380 15.47 0.05 -9.43
C GLY A 380 14.27 -0.33 -8.55
N LEU A 381 14.23 0.22 -7.34
CA LEU A 381 13.14 -0.06 -6.39
C LEU A 381 11.93 0.86 -6.64
N ARG A 382 12.17 2.13 -6.96
CA ARG A 382 11.15 3.16 -7.17
C ARG A 382 10.97 3.46 -8.65
N VAL A 383 9.73 3.69 -9.05
CA VAL A 383 9.41 4.19 -10.39
C VAL A 383 9.83 5.67 -10.55
N PRO A 384 10.09 6.15 -11.79
CA PRO A 384 10.28 7.57 -12.08
C PRO A 384 9.11 8.44 -11.62
N ALA A 385 9.40 9.72 -11.34
CA ALA A 385 8.42 10.64 -10.74
C ALA A 385 7.20 10.90 -11.63
N ASP A 386 7.36 10.96 -12.94
CA ASP A 386 6.27 11.10 -13.90
C ASP A 386 5.33 9.88 -13.88
N ILE A 387 5.86 8.68 -13.79
CA ILE A 387 5.08 7.44 -13.66
C ILE A 387 4.31 7.42 -12.34
N GLU A 388 4.94 7.82 -11.24
CA GLU A 388 4.26 7.90 -9.94
C GLU A 388 3.11 8.93 -9.95
N ILE A 389 3.28 10.06 -10.65
CA ILE A 389 2.26 11.10 -10.79
C ILE A 389 1.12 10.62 -11.68
N GLU A 390 1.42 10.00 -12.81
CA GLU A 390 0.41 9.52 -13.77
C GLU A 390 -0.33 8.27 -13.27
N GLY A 391 0.35 7.40 -12.52
CA GLY A 391 -0.18 6.16 -11.95
C GLY A 391 0.43 4.90 -12.56
N LEU A 392 0.55 3.87 -11.71
CA LEU A 392 1.24 2.64 -12.07
C LEU A 392 0.39 1.72 -12.97
N ASP A 393 -0.94 1.84 -12.92
CA ASP A 393 -1.84 1.02 -13.73
C ASP A 393 -1.52 1.13 -15.22
N TYR A 394 -1.34 2.35 -15.69
CA TYR A 394 -1.03 2.60 -17.10
C TYR A 394 0.38 2.16 -17.48
N HIS A 395 1.36 2.57 -16.70
CA HIS A 395 2.78 2.39 -17.07
C HIS A 395 3.30 0.97 -16.83
N GLU A 396 2.87 0.33 -15.76
CA GLU A 396 3.34 -1.02 -15.41
C GLU A 396 2.50 -2.13 -16.06
N HIS A 397 1.21 -1.86 -16.38
CA HIS A 397 0.26 -2.87 -16.83
C HIS A 397 -0.46 -2.51 -18.14
N GLY A 398 -0.26 -1.32 -18.71
CA GLY A 398 -1.00 -0.85 -19.88
C GLY A 398 -2.50 -0.65 -19.62
N LEU A 399 -2.91 -0.53 -18.36
CA LEU A 399 -4.30 -0.45 -17.97
C LEU A 399 -4.71 1.02 -17.79
N ALA A 400 -5.57 1.53 -18.66
CA ALA A 400 -6.03 2.92 -18.60
C ALA A 400 -6.82 3.23 -17.30
N SER A 401 -7.60 2.28 -16.82
CA SER A 401 -8.30 2.34 -15.54
C SER A 401 -8.73 0.94 -15.09
N ALA A 402 -8.64 0.64 -13.81
CA ALA A 402 -9.25 -0.55 -13.22
C ALA A 402 -10.78 -0.47 -13.14
N TYR A 403 -11.36 0.72 -13.37
CA TYR A 403 -12.80 1.00 -13.30
C TYR A 403 -13.33 1.38 -14.68
N ALA A 404 -13.99 0.45 -15.37
CA ALA A 404 -14.61 0.73 -16.66
C ALA A 404 -15.73 1.77 -16.52
N GLY A 405 -15.71 2.81 -17.38
CA GLY A 405 -16.75 3.84 -17.44
C GLY A 405 -16.70 4.91 -16.33
N PHE A 406 -15.72 4.88 -15.44
CA PHE A 406 -15.52 5.91 -14.41
C PHE A 406 -14.32 6.81 -14.74
N ASN A 407 -14.54 8.11 -14.80
CA ASN A 407 -13.47 9.11 -14.78
C ASN A 407 -13.06 9.33 -13.33
N ILE A 408 -11.88 8.84 -12.98
CA ILE A 408 -11.36 9.02 -11.63
C ILE A 408 -10.48 10.26 -11.65
N SER A 409 -10.97 11.35 -11.05
CA SER A 409 -10.22 12.59 -10.91
C SER A 409 -9.42 12.59 -9.62
N ASP A 410 -8.10 12.39 -9.71
CA ASP A 410 -7.18 12.64 -8.61
C ASP A 410 -6.26 13.82 -8.93
N ILE A 411 -6.87 15.01 -9.03
CA ILE A 411 -6.13 16.26 -9.23
C ILE A 411 -5.47 16.71 -7.93
N THR A 412 -5.98 16.26 -6.78
CA THR A 412 -5.45 16.68 -5.47
C THR A 412 -4.02 16.18 -5.20
N ALA A 413 -3.63 15.07 -5.81
CA ALA A 413 -2.28 14.53 -5.66
C ALA A 413 -1.19 15.34 -6.38
N THR A 414 -1.59 16.15 -7.37
CA THR A 414 -0.65 16.97 -8.14
C THR A 414 -0.47 18.36 -7.54
N MET A 415 -1.30 18.77 -6.58
CA MET A 415 -1.24 20.12 -6.01
C MET A 415 -0.01 20.41 -5.18
N ASP A 416 0.82 19.40 -4.91
CA ASP A 416 1.92 19.51 -3.96
C ASP A 416 3.22 18.81 -4.39
N VAL A 417 3.51 18.83 -5.69
CA VAL A 417 4.85 18.46 -6.17
C VAL A 417 5.87 19.42 -5.54
N ASN A 418 6.72 18.91 -4.67
CA ASN A 418 7.78 19.69 -4.06
C ASN A 418 8.70 20.28 -5.13
N GLU A 419 9.23 21.48 -4.89
CA GLU A 419 10.21 22.14 -5.77
C GLU A 419 11.45 21.27 -6.06
N ASN A 420 11.71 20.26 -5.22
CA ASN A 420 12.79 19.28 -5.38
C ASN A 420 12.38 17.99 -6.14
N THR A 421 11.14 17.88 -6.63
CA THR A 421 10.78 16.75 -7.48
C THR A 421 11.38 17.01 -8.85
N ASP A 422 12.42 16.27 -9.18
CA ASP A 422 13.08 16.35 -10.49
C ASP A 422 12.15 15.80 -11.58
N LEU A 423 11.32 16.68 -12.13
CA LEU A 423 10.48 16.41 -13.31
C LEU A 423 11.28 16.54 -14.60
N GLY A 424 12.59 16.63 -14.51
CA GLY A 424 13.48 16.98 -15.60
C GLY A 424 13.36 18.46 -16.00
N GLU A 425 14.48 19.08 -16.35
CA GLU A 425 14.48 20.39 -17.00
C GLU A 425 13.59 20.35 -18.25
N SER A 426 12.86 21.43 -18.50
CA SER A 426 12.10 21.61 -19.73
C SER A 426 13.05 21.41 -20.91
N ASP A 427 12.75 20.44 -21.78
CA ASP A 427 13.54 20.17 -23.00
C ASP A 427 13.57 21.39 -23.95
N TYR A 428 12.77 22.43 -23.65
CA TYR A 428 12.84 23.72 -24.33
C TYR A 428 14.22 24.37 -24.23
N VAL A 429 14.90 24.25 -23.09
CA VAL A 429 16.27 24.78 -22.90
C VAL A 429 17.25 24.02 -23.80
N LYS A 430 17.02 22.72 -23.99
CA LYS A 430 17.87 21.82 -24.78
C LYS A 430 17.53 21.80 -26.27
N ALA A 431 16.37 22.37 -26.66
CA ALA A 431 15.94 22.38 -28.05
C ALA A 431 16.82 23.34 -28.90
N SER A 432 17.13 22.94 -30.13
CA SER A 432 17.83 23.80 -31.07
C SER A 432 17.01 25.04 -31.44
N ASP A 433 17.67 26.12 -31.82
CA ASP A 433 16.98 27.36 -32.23
C ASP A 433 16.05 27.14 -33.43
N ALA A 434 16.37 26.22 -34.33
CA ALA A 434 15.48 25.81 -35.41
C ALA A 434 14.18 25.16 -34.90
N GLN A 435 14.28 24.29 -33.89
CA GLN A 435 13.12 23.67 -33.24
C GLN A 435 12.28 24.69 -32.45
N LYS A 436 12.95 25.61 -31.74
CA LYS A 436 12.29 26.70 -31.03
C LYS A 436 11.54 27.64 -32.00
N ASN A 437 12.17 27.99 -33.11
CA ASN A 437 11.58 28.88 -34.14
C ASN A 437 10.45 28.19 -34.90
N ALA A 438 10.55 26.89 -35.18
CA ALA A 438 9.46 26.13 -35.83
C ALA A 438 8.22 25.99 -34.92
N ALA A 439 8.43 25.98 -33.60
CA ALA A 439 7.35 25.82 -32.63
C ALA A 439 6.60 27.11 -32.27
N VAL A 440 7.03 28.29 -32.63
CA VAL A 440 6.73 29.53 -31.89
C VAL A 440 6.16 30.69 -32.68
N LYS A 441 5.78 30.60 -33.92
CA LYS A 441 5.05 31.73 -34.51
C LYS A 441 3.62 31.83 -33.94
N VAL A 442 3.45 32.73 -32.98
CA VAL A 442 2.12 33.21 -32.57
C VAL A 442 1.85 34.48 -33.37
N ALA A 443 0.80 34.48 -34.13
CA ALA A 443 0.34 35.69 -34.85
C ALA A 443 -0.38 36.63 -33.85
N GLY A 444 0.42 37.34 -33.01
CA GLY A 444 -0.11 38.14 -31.91
C GLY A 444 -0.98 39.31 -32.33
N GLU A 445 -0.59 40.00 -33.40
CA GLU A 445 -1.33 41.17 -33.89
C GLU A 445 -2.70 40.81 -34.51
N GLU A 446 -2.84 39.65 -35.14
CA GLU A 446 -4.11 39.21 -35.73
C GLU A 446 -5.12 38.76 -34.65
N LEU A 447 -4.65 38.19 -33.53
CA LEU A 447 -5.51 37.78 -32.43
C LEU A 447 -6.09 38.97 -31.66
N ALA A 448 -5.34 40.06 -31.48
CA ALA A 448 -5.80 41.25 -30.78
C ALA A 448 -6.80 42.07 -31.62
N ALA A 449 -6.64 42.11 -32.94
CA ALA A 449 -7.52 42.87 -33.83
C ALA A 449 -8.93 42.27 -34.00
N ALA A 450 -9.12 41.00 -33.71
CA ALA A 450 -10.38 40.29 -33.86
C ALA A 450 -11.24 40.21 -32.57
N ASN A 451 -10.71 40.63 -31.40
CA ASN A 451 -11.41 40.52 -30.12
C ASN A 451 -11.89 41.87 -29.58
N PRO A 452 -13.15 42.26 -29.86
CA PRO A 452 -13.66 43.58 -29.48
C PRO A 452 -13.85 43.79 -27.99
N THR A 453 -13.90 42.72 -27.19
CA THR A 453 -14.08 42.80 -25.73
C THR A 453 -12.77 42.81 -24.97
N GLY A 454 -11.68 42.43 -25.63
CA GLY A 454 -10.39 42.20 -24.97
C GLY A 454 -10.36 41.00 -24.02
N MET A 455 -11.48 40.29 -23.85
CA MET A 455 -11.60 39.13 -23.01
C MET A 455 -11.39 37.84 -23.80
N TYR A 456 -10.63 36.91 -23.25
CA TYR A 456 -10.34 35.65 -23.91
C TYR A 456 -10.50 34.48 -22.94
N LYS A 457 -10.70 33.29 -23.51
CA LYS A 457 -10.59 31.99 -22.83
C LYS A 457 -9.49 31.20 -23.49
N VAL A 458 -8.49 30.82 -22.72
CA VAL A 458 -7.43 29.88 -23.14
C VAL A 458 -7.74 28.52 -22.58
N SER A 459 -7.86 27.50 -23.44
CA SER A 459 -8.06 26.10 -23.06
C SER A 459 -6.80 25.31 -23.42
N ILE A 460 -6.15 24.74 -22.44
CA ILE A 460 -4.86 24.06 -22.58
C ILE A 460 -5.06 22.57 -22.25
N LEU A 461 -4.83 21.71 -23.23
CA LEU A 461 -4.80 20.26 -23.02
C LEU A 461 -3.35 19.82 -22.72
N VAL A 462 -3.11 19.20 -21.57
CA VAL A 462 -1.78 18.85 -21.08
C VAL A 462 -1.77 17.46 -20.44
N LYS A 463 -0.61 16.80 -20.39
CA LYS A 463 -0.41 15.59 -19.59
C LYS A 463 -0.52 15.92 -18.10
N LEU A 464 -1.06 14.98 -17.32
CA LEU A 464 -1.20 15.15 -15.87
C LEU A 464 0.14 15.46 -15.19
N SER A 465 1.22 14.81 -15.59
CA SER A 465 2.59 15.01 -15.06
C SER A 465 3.13 16.44 -15.27
N ARG A 466 2.59 17.19 -16.22
CA ARG A 466 3.02 18.58 -16.53
C ARG A 466 2.09 19.65 -15.97
N TYR A 467 0.95 19.25 -15.38
CA TYR A 467 -0.06 20.19 -14.89
C TYR A 467 0.47 21.15 -13.82
N ASP A 468 1.19 20.65 -12.82
CA ASP A 468 1.71 21.50 -11.74
C ASP A 468 2.71 22.54 -12.23
N LYS A 469 3.58 22.15 -13.17
CA LYS A 469 4.52 23.08 -13.79
C LYS A 469 3.78 24.20 -14.53
N LEU A 470 2.74 23.85 -15.27
CA LEU A 470 1.87 24.82 -15.95
C LEU A 470 1.17 25.74 -14.94
N ARG A 471 0.58 25.18 -13.89
CA ARG A 471 -0.12 25.94 -12.85
C ARG A 471 0.80 26.94 -12.16
N LYS A 472 2.02 26.53 -11.76
CA LYS A 472 3.01 27.43 -11.14
C LYS A 472 3.39 28.56 -12.08
N ALA A 473 3.72 28.24 -13.33
CA ALA A 473 4.11 29.26 -14.30
C ALA A 473 2.99 30.26 -14.62
N LEU A 474 1.74 29.81 -14.67
CA LEU A 474 0.58 30.69 -14.86
C LEU A 474 0.30 31.56 -13.63
N ASN A 475 0.45 31.01 -12.42
CA ASN A 475 0.35 31.79 -11.18
C ASN A 475 1.42 32.87 -11.07
N GLU A 476 2.66 32.56 -11.44
CA GLU A 476 3.77 33.55 -11.50
C GLU A 476 3.52 34.66 -12.51
N LEU A 477 2.80 34.35 -13.60
CA LEU A 477 2.36 35.34 -14.58
C LEU A 477 1.21 36.24 -14.06
N GLY A 478 0.59 35.87 -12.91
CA GLY A 478 -0.55 36.58 -12.34
C GLY A 478 -1.92 35.98 -12.69
N VAL A 479 -1.98 34.79 -13.27
CA VAL A 479 -3.24 34.06 -13.48
C VAL A 479 -3.61 33.35 -12.19
N THR A 480 -4.59 33.88 -11.46
CA THR A 480 -5.01 33.38 -10.15
C THR A 480 -6.18 32.41 -10.21
N SER A 481 -7.01 32.50 -11.27
CA SER A 481 -8.21 31.68 -11.41
C SER A 481 -8.10 30.76 -12.64
N MET A 482 -8.23 29.44 -12.39
CA MET A 482 -8.18 28.40 -13.43
C MET A 482 -9.27 27.36 -13.19
N THR A 483 -9.97 26.96 -14.25
CA THR A 483 -10.85 25.78 -14.21
C THR A 483 -10.10 24.59 -14.73
N VAL A 484 -10.06 23.51 -13.95
CA VAL A 484 -9.29 22.30 -14.27
C VAL A 484 -10.25 21.12 -14.40
N THR A 485 -10.18 20.43 -15.54
CA THR A 485 -11.02 19.26 -15.84
C THR A 485 -10.14 18.12 -16.31
N GLN A 486 -10.29 16.95 -15.73
CA GLN A 486 -9.70 15.74 -16.29
C GLN A 486 -10.44 15.32 -17.55
N VAL A 487 -9.70 14.97 -18.59
CA VAL A 487 -10.25 14.54 -19.88
C VAL A 487 -9.47 13.33 -20.40
N MET A 488 -10.15 12.52 -21.21
CA MET A 488 -9.50 11.43 -21.92
C MET A 488 -9.23 11.89 -23.35
N GLY A 489 -7.99 11.76 -23.80
CA GLY A 489 -7.57 12.14 -25.15
C GLY A 489 -7.33 10.93 -26.04
N CYS A 490 -7.92 10.92 -27.25
CA CYS A 490 -7.59 9.99 -28.30
C CYS A 490 -6.84 10.73 -29.42
N GLY A 491 -5.75 10.19 -29.93
CA GLY A 491 -4.96 10.83 -31.00
C GLY A 491 -3.85 9.95 -31.55
N ILE A 492 -2.94 10.55 -32.31
CA ILE A 492 -1.81 9.89 -32.98
C ILE A 492 -0.82 9.23 -31.99
N GLN A 493 -0.78 9.69 -30.71
CA GLN A 493 -0.17 8.91 -29.65
C GLN A 493 -1.00 7.64 -29.45
N LYS A 494 -0.62 6.59 -30.18
CA LYS A 494 -1.01 5.23 -29.79
C LYS A 494 -0.30 4.95 -28.47
N GLY A 495 -1.06 4.73 -27.42
CA GLY A 495 -0.53 4.12 -26.20
C GLY A 495 0.22 2.85 -26.57
N SER A 496 1.21 2.45 -25.78
CA SER A 496 1.86 1.15 -25.95
C SER A 496 0.75 0.10 -26.02
N GLY A 497 0.67 -0.64 -27.14
CA GLY A 497 -0.47 -1.48 -27.50
C GLY A 497 -1.01 -2.29 -26.32
N GLU A 498 -2.14 -1.87 -25.80
CA GLU A 498 -2.88 -2.63 -24.79
C GLU A 498 -3.29 -3.96 -25.40
N LYS A 499 -2.99 -5.05 -24.70
CA LYS A 499 -3.48 -6.37 -25.07
C LYS A 499 -4.49 -6.82 -24.02
N TYR A 500 -5.73 -6.97 -24.44
CA TYR A 500 -6.75 -7.64 -23.63
C TYR A 500 -6.92 -9.07 -24.12
N ARG A 501 -6.60 -10.05 -23.29
CA ARG A 501 -6.64 -11.49 -23.63
C ARG A 501 -5.86 -11.85 -24.91
N GLY A 502 -4.72 -11.16 -25.14
CA GLY A 502 -3.90 -11.37 -26.32
C GLY A 502 -4.35 -10.66 -27.60
N ALA A 503 -5.50 -10.01 -27.62
CA ALA A 503 -5.97 -9.17 -28.72
C ALA A 503 -5.54 -7.71 -28.49
N GLU A 504 -5.07 -7.04 -29.54
CA GLU A 504 -4.77 -5.60 -29.48
C GLU A 504 -6.05 -4.81 -29.27
N VAL A 505 -6.04 -3.90 -28.28
CA VAL A 505 -7.16 -2.99 -28.03
C VAL A 505 -6.93 -1.74 -28.87
N ASP A 506 -7.82 -1.52 -29.85
CA ASP A 506 -7.82 -0.30 -30.65
C ASP A 506 -8.29 0.90 -29.84
N ALA A 507 -7.58 2.01 -29.98
CA ALA A 507 -7.86 3.33 -29.42
C ALA A 507 -7.76 3.43 -27.89
N THR A 508 -6.58 3.57 -27.42
CA THR A 508 -6.28 3.98 -26.05
C THR A 508 -6.66 5.43 -25.84
N LEU A 509 -7.61 5.66 -24.94
CA LEU A 509 -7.87 6.97 -24.38
C LEU A 509 -6.79 7.26 -23.35
N LEU A 510 -5.99 8.32 -23.56
CA LEU A 510 -4.94 8.73 -22.63
C LEU A 510 -5.46 9.76 -21.64
N PRO A 511 -5.18 9.63 -20.33
CA PRO A 511 -5.56 10.63 -19.35
C PRO A 511 -4.80 11.94 -19.61
N LYS A 512 -5.55 13.05 -19.68
CA LYS A 512 -5.05 14.41 -19.86
C LYS A 512 -5.79 15.37 -18.93
N VAL A 513 -5.24 16.56 -18.76
CA VAL A 513 -5.86 17.65 -18.03
C VAL A 513 -6.19 18.77 -19.01
N LYS A 514 -7.40 19.30 -18.92
CA LYS A 514 -7.82 20.52 -19.61
C LYS A 514 -7.82 21.65 -18.58
N VAL A 515 -6.94 22.62 -18.79
CA VAL A 515 -6.85 23.85 -17.98
C VAL A 515 -7.50 24.96 -18.77
N GLU A 516 -8.48 25.63 -18.19
CA GLU A 516 -9.19 26.76 -18.80
C GLU A 516 -8.92 28.00 -17.97
N VAL A 517 -8.45 29.05 -18.64
CA VAL A 517 -8.17 30.37 -18.07
C VAL A 517 -9.03 31.38 -18.82
N ILE A 518 -9.77 32.20 -18.10
CA ILE A 518 -10.48 33.34 -18.65
C ILE A 518 -9.75 34.59 -18.16
N GLY A 519 -9.36 35.46 -19.06
CA GLY A 519 -8.58 36.67 -18.78
C GLY A 519 -8.90 37.83 -19.71
N GLY A 520 -8.33 38.97 -19.38
CA GLY A 520 -8.42 40.21 -20.19
C GLY A 520 -7.37 41.21 -19.76
N ASN A 521 -6.80 41.06 -18.55
CA ASN A 521 -5.78 41.99 -18.01
C ASN A 521 -4.35 41.60 -18.41
N ILE A 522 -4.12 40.33 -18.70
CA ILE A 522 -2.83 39.80 -19.15
C ILE A 522 -2.95 39.57 -20.67
N PRO A 523 -1.99 40.02 -21.49
CA PRO A 523 -1.99 39.70 -22.91
C PRO A 523 -2.03 38.20 -23.16
N VAL A 524 -2.93 37.74 -24.05
CA VAL A 524 -3.12 36.33 -24.36
C VAL A 524 -1.83 35.65 -24.85
N GLU A 525 -1.00 36.39 -25.57
CA GLU A 525 0.29 35.96 -26.11
C GLU A 525 1.24 35.54 -24.97
N LYS A 526 1.24 36.29 -23.85
CA LYS A 526 2.08 35.93 -22.67
C LYS A 526 1.61 34.64 -22.02
N VAL A 527 0.29 34.41 -21.95
CA VAL A 527 -0.28 33.16 -21.44
C VAL A 527 0.13 31.97 -22.32
N ILE A 528 0.02 32.14 -23.64
CA ILE A 528 0.42 31.13 -24.64
C ILE A 528 1.93 30.84 -24.54
N GLU A 529 2.75 31.90 -24.52
CA GLU A 529 4.20 31.77 -24.45
C GLU A 529 4.64 31.05 -23.17
N THR A 530 4.07 31.43 -22.02
CA THR A 530 4.35 30.79 -20.74
C THR A 530 3.96 29.30 -20.77
N ALA A 531 2.78 28.99 -21.27
CA ALA A 531 2.34 27.60 -21.39
C ALA A 531 3.26 26.79 -22.32
N LYS A 532 3.65 27.33 -23.48
CA LYS A 532 4.58 26.67 -24.42
C LYS A 532 5.93 26.40 -23.78
N LYS A 533 6.52 27.37 -23.08
CA LYS A 533 7.82 27.22 -22.42
C LYS A 533 7.84 26.12 -21.38
N CYS A 534 6.77 25.96 -20.60
CA CYS A 534 6.74 24.94 -19.54
C CYS A 534 6.26 23.57 -20.02
N LEU A 535 5.52 23.49 -21.14
CA LEU A 535 4.95 22.23 -21.63
C LEU A 535 5.78 21.56 -22.73
N TYR A 536 6.65 22.30 -23.38
CA TYR A 536 7.44 21.79 -24.50
C TYR A 536 8.40 20.67 -24.09
N THR A 537 8.33 19.53 -24.78
CA THR A 537 9.26 18.39 -24.67
C THR A 537 9.92 18.03 -25.99
N GLY A 538 9.46 18.60 -27.11
CA GLY A 538 9.94 18.24 -28.43
C GLY A 538 9.36 16.94 -28.98
N HIS A 539 8.43 16.31 -28.26
CA HIS A 539 7.83 15.04 -28.65
C HIS A 539 6.32 15.17 -28.87
N ILE A 540 5.76 14.27 -29.65
CA ILE A 540 4.30 14.18 -29.84
C ILE A 540 3.65 13.96 -28.46
N GLY A 541 2.67 14.83 -28.09
CA GLY A 541 1.95 14.71 -26.82
C GLY A 541 2.13 15.88 -25.87
N ASP A 542 2.87 16.93 -26.24
CA ASP A 542 3.06 18.14 -25.44
C ASP A 542 1.76 18.89 -25.15
N GLY A 543 0.72 18.62 -25.90
CA GLY A 543 -0.58 19.20 -25.71
C GLY A 543 -1.01 20.13 -26.85
N LYS A 544 -2.13 20.82 -26.62
CA LYS A 544 -2.68 21.83 -27.55
C LYS A 544 -3.24 22.99 -26.73
N ILE A 545 -3.11 24.18 -27.27
CA ILE A 545 -3.64 25.42 -26.71
C ILE A 545 -4.70 25.96 -27.68
N PHE A 546 -5.90 26.22 -27.19
CA PHE A 546 -7.01 26.79 -27.92
C PHE A 546 -7.34 28.15 -27.32
N VAL A 547 -7.58 29.17 -28.17
CA VAL A 547 -7.98 30.51 -27.75
C VAL A 547 -9.36 30.78 -28.29
N TYR A 548 -10.21 31.30 -27.44
CA TYR A 548 -11.59 31.70 -27.79
C TYR A 548 -11.84 33.13 -27.33
N ASP A 549 -12.62 33.88 -28.11
CA ASP A 549 -13.12 35.17 -27.69
C ASP A 549 -14.28 35.00 -26.71
N VAL A 550 -14.26 35.77 -25.63
CA VAL A 550 -15.32 35.78 -24.62
C VAL A 550 -16.18 37.01 -24.85
N ARG A 551 -17.47 36.80 -25.14
CA ARG A 551 -18.38 37.89 -25.42
C ARG A 551 -18.85 38.62 -24.16
N HIS A 552 -19.08 37.90 -23.09
CA HIS A 552 -19.68 38.43 -21.87
C HIS A 552 -19.40 37.55 -20.68
N VAL A 553 -19.15 38.14 -19.52
CA VAL A 553 -18.95 37.47 -18.25
C VAL A 553 -19.78 38.16 -17.17
N VAL A 554 -20.48 37.39 -16.34
CA VAL A 554 -21.23 37.92 -15.20
C VAL A 554 -20.81 37.21 -13.93
N LYS A 555 -20.48 37.97 -12.89
CA LYS A 555 -20.13 37.45 -11.56
C LYS A 555 -21.42 37.22 -10.77
N VAL A 556 -21.73 35.95 -10.48
CA VAL A 556 -23.01 35.57 -9.86
C VAL A 556 -23.22 36.24 -8.50
N ARG A 557 -22.16 36.41 -7.70
CA ARG A 557 -22.24 36.96 -6.35
C ARG A 557 -22.57 38.45 -6.32
N THR A 558 -22.01 39.23 -7.24
CA THR A 558 -22.07 40.71 -7.21
C THR A 558 -22.85 41.33 -8.36
N GLY A 559 -23.13 40.58 -9.43
CA GLY A 559 -23.71 41.07 -10.65
C GLY A 559 -22.76 41.95 -11.52
N GLU A 560 -21.48 42.02 -11.16
CA GLU A 560 -20.46 42.69 -12.00
C GLU A 560 -20.33 41.98 -13.34
N GLU A 561 -20.07 42.79 -14.38
CA GLU A 561 -19.99 42.29 -15.74
C GLU A 561 -18.61 42.51 -16.36
N ASP A 562 -18.26 41.66 -17.33
CA ASP A 562 -17.08 41.73 -18.19
C ASP A 562 -15.75 41.82 -17.41
N LEU A 563 -14.87 42.76 -17.73
CA LEU A 563 -13.57 42.90 -17.09
C LEU A 563 -13.66 43.14 -15.56
N ALA A 564 -14.75 43.73 -15.09
CA ALA A 564 -14.98 43.91 -13.64
C ALA A 564 -15.31 42.59 -12.97
N ALA A 565 -16.07 41.72 -13.65
CA ALA A 565 -16.41 40.38 -13.16
C ALA A 565 -15.19 39.46 -13.03
N LEU A 566 -14.13 39.70 -13.79
CA LEU A 566 -12.87 38.91 -13.76
C LEU A 566 -11.88 39.34 -12.64
N LYS A 567 -12.19 40.44 -11.93
CA LYS A 567 -11.39 40.87 -10.79
C LYS A 567 -11.85 40.12 -9.53
N ASP A 568 -11.06 39.14 -9.08
CA ASP A 568 -11.26 38.56 -7.78
C ASP A 568 -10.65 39.52 -6.73
N VAL A 569 -11.48 40.41 -6.23
CA VAL A 569 -11.18 41.22 -5.04
C VAL A 569 -11.95 40.58 -3.90
N GLU A 570 -11.24 40.18 -2.84
CA GLU A 570 -11.82 39.71 -1.58
C GLU A 570 -12.71 40.78 -0.93
#